data_e23284fcf23eb3733ba5e1cc011f1471
#
_entry.id   e23284fcf23eb3733ba5e1cc011f1471
#
_cell.length_a   1.000
_cell.length_b   1.000
_cell.length_c   1.000
_cell.angle_alpha   90.00
_cell.angle_beta   90.00
_cell.angle_gamma   90.00
#
_symmetry.space_group_name_H-M   'P 1'
#
loop_
_entity.id
_entity.type
_entity.pdbx_description
1 polymer ?
#
loop_
_entity_poly.entity_id
_entity_poly.type
_entity_poly.pdbx_seq_one_letter_code
_entity_poly.pdbx_strand_id
1 'polypeptide(L)'
;MLKSILLSGVMFLAIAAAQAQDLKPLNSDTEPDRIDWSQLTAKFGPFPKMPAGTKAGAVSKTLTNEYWRLLGEGYQNFGKKVGVPVAYQAAQSEGDQLGQLSIAETMITQGASVLLVSPQTNSNLEPAMGEAKAAGIPVLNVNDAVIPMATHYVGNVQRDNGVRVAKWFLANRPQGGKVAVIEGQAGVYAAGQRTDGFKSTITAGGDKFQVVASVPGNWDRQLSYDSATTILQQHPDLIGFYCNNDTMALGVVEAVKNAGLLGKVVVFGTDGISDAYASIRAGESTGTVDSFPVLTGEVALETALRIVAKEDLPRVVATPQALITKDNVERYKGQGVDVRAVLEQDAKSGQ
;
A
#
# COMPACT_ATOMS: atom_id res chain seq x y z
N MET A 1 -31.71 -4.15 76.67
CA MET A 1 -30.34 -4.20 76.19
C MET A 1 -30.39 -4.68 74.73
N LEU A 2 -30.45 -3.73 73.77
CA LEU A 2 -30.46 -4.03 72.34
C LEU A 2 -29.01 -3.91 71.82
N LYS A 3 -28.45 -4.95 71.29
CA LYS A 3 -27.17 -4.93 70.58
C LYS A 3 -27.43 -4.70 69.05
N SER A 4 -27.04 -3.53 68.59
CA SER A 4 -27.03 -3.20 67.15
C SER A 4 -25.78 -3.85 66.50
N ILE A 5 -25.98 -4.68 65.51
CA ILE A 5 -24.93 -5.23 64.65
C ILE A 5 -24.85 -4.36 63.41
N LEU A 6 -23.77 -3.60 63.26
CA LEU A 6 -23.41 -2.90 62.04
C LEU A 6 -22.79 -3.90 61.05
N LEU A 7 -23.48 -4.17 59.94
CA LEU A 7 -22.92 -4.90 58.79
C LEU A 7 -22.22 -3.89 57.87
N SER A 8 -20.88 -3.90 57.90
CA SER A 8 -20.05 -3.14 56.92
C SER A 8 -19.99 -3.94 55.63
N GLY A 9 -20.71 -3.49 54.63
CA GLY A 9 -20.59 -4.02 53.28
C GLY A 9 -19.32 -3.54 52.62
N VAL A 10 -18.36 -4.41 52.39
CA VAL A 10 -17.18 -4.15 51.57
C VAL A 10 -17.57 -4.38 50.12
N MET A 11 -17.71 -3.27 49.39
CA MET A 11 -17.97 -3.28 47.93
C MET A 11 -16.65 -3.57 47.22
N PHE A 12 -16.46 -4.81 46.77
CA PHE A 12 -15.35 -5.15 45.86
C PHE A 12 -15.60 -4.52 44.52
N LEU A 13 -14.89 -3.43 44.21
CA LEU A 13 -14.73 -2.96 42.81
C LEU A 13 -13.81 -3.99 42.10
N ALA A 14 -14.41 -4.86 41.30
CA ALA A 14 -13.67 -5.64 40.34
C ALA A 14 -13.20 -4.69 39.22
N ILE A 15 -11.96 -4.24 39.31
CA ILE A 15 -11.27 -3.60 38.20
C ILE A 15 -11.01 -4.72 37.18
N ALA A 16 -11.84 -4.82 36.17
CA ALA A 16 -11.53 -5.61 34.99
C ALA A 16 -10.31 -4.97 34.31
N ALA A 17 -9.12 -5.47 34.65
CA ALA A 17 -7.95 -5.25 33.85
C ALA A 17 -8.22 -5.90 32.51
N ALA A 18 -8.56 -5.11 31.51
CA ALA A 18 -8.53 -5.55 30.13
C ALA A 18 -7.09 -6.02 29.87
N GLN A 19 -6.88 -7.33 29.84
CA GLN A 19 -5.62 -7.91 29.40
C GLN A 19 -5.45 -7.42 27.97
N ALA A 20 -4.44 -6.56 27.76
CA ALA A 20 -3.96 -6.28 26.43
C ALA A 20 -3.53 -7.63 25.84
N GLN A 21 -4.37 -8.23 25.02
CA GLN A 21 -3.98 -9.39 24.24
C GLN A 21 -2.75 -8.97 23.44
N ASP A 22 -1.64 -9.68 23.65
CA ASP A 22 -0.46 -9.52 22.80
C ASP A 22 -0.90 -9.84 21.36
N LEU A 23 -1.15 -8.79 20.59
CA LEU A 23 -1.54 -8.94 19.18
C LEU A 23 -0.40 -9.66 18.45
N LYS A 24 -0.75 -10.67 17.67
CA LYS A 24 0.23 -11.31 16.78
C LYS A 24 0.81 -10.26 15.83
N PRO A 25 2.09 -10.42 15.43
CA PRO A 25 2.67 -9.54 14.39
C PRO A 25 1.76 -9.41 13.20
N LEU A 26 1.55 -8.18 12.75
CA LEU A 26 0.67 -7.91 11.62
C LEU A 26 1.28 -8.44 10.33
N ASN A 27 0.49 -9.21 9.57
CA ASN A 27 0.74 -9.54 8.18
C ASN A 27 -0.45 -9.06 7.36
N SER A 28 -0.29 -7.95 6.64
CA SER A 28 -1.40 -7.28 5.95
C SER A 28 -2.07 -8.14 4.88
N ASP A 29 -1.37 -9.11 4.30
CA ASP A 29 -1.92 -9.96 3.24
C ASP A 29 -2.74 -11.14 3.77
N THR A 30 -2.43 -11.63 4.98
CA THR A 30 -3.02 -12.83 5.56
C THR A 30 -3.78 -12.61 6.87
N GLU A 31 -3.84 -11.37 7.38
CA GLU A 31 -4.60 -11.03 8.59
C GLU A 31 -6.09 -11.41 8.39
N PRO A 32 -6.64 -12.29 9.26
CA PRO A 32 -8.03 -12.71 9.14
C PRO A 32 -9.03 -11.64 9.59
N ASP A 33 -8.64 -10.77 10.52
CA ASP A 33 -9.46 -9.63 10.97
C ASP A 33 -9.34 -8.49 9.95
N ARG A 34 -10.11 -8.62 8.88
CA ARG A 34 -10.08 -7.72 7.73
C ARG A 34 -11.43 -7.50 7.09
N ILE A 35 -11.58 -6.33 6.47
CA ILE A 35 -12.70 -6.01 5.57
C ILE A 35 -12.20 -5.38 4.29
N ASP A 36 -13.03 -5.41 3.28
CA ASP A 36 -12.87 -4.60 2.08
C ASP A 36 -13.26 -3.13 2.35
N TRP A 37 -12.56 -2.18 1.74
CA TRP A 37 -12.83 -0.74 1.87
C TRP A 37 -14.27 -0.36 1.58
N SER A 38 -14.92 -1.04 0.63
CA SER A 38 -16.31 -0.79 0.21
C SER A 38 -17.34 -1.15 1.30
N GLN A 39 -16.92 -1.93 2.29
CA GLN A 39 -17.77 -2.37 3.41
C GLN A 39 -17.76 -1.39 4.59
N LEU A 40 -16.87 -0.39 4.63
CA LEU A 40 -16.74 0.54 5.77
C LEU A 40 -18.08 1.18 6.15
N THR A 41 -18.74 1.83 5.19
CA THR A 41 -20.03 2.48 5.46
C THR A 41 -21.14 1.48 5.78
N ALA A 42 -21.18 0.33 5.12
CA ALA A 42 -22.21 -0.68 5.36
C ALA A 42 -22.08 -1.31 6.76
N LYS A 43 -20.85 -1.48 7.26
CA LYS A 43 -20.57 -2.15 8.54
C LYS A 43 -20.59 -1.18 9.72
N PHE A 44 -20.09 0.04 9.55
CA PHE A 44 -19.92 1.03 10.63
C PHE A 44 -20.85 2.23 10.52
N GLY A 45 -21.72 2.28 9.50
CA GLY A 45 -22.64 3.39 9.28
C GLY A 45 -21.97 4.63 8.68
N PRO A 46 -22.69 5.76 8.65
CA PRO A 46 -22.17 7.02 8.12
C PRO A 46 -20.96 7.49 8.92
N PHE A 47 -20.10 8.30 8.27
CA PHE A 47 -18.91 8.84 8.91
C PHE A 47 -19.26 9.61 10.19
N PRO A 48 -18.59 9.33 11.34
CA PRO A 48 -18.91 9.93 12.62
C PRO A 48 -18.50 11.41 12.69
N LYS A 49 -19.17 12.18 13.56
CA LYS A 49 -18.76 13.56 13.84
C LYS A 49 -17.46 13.55 14.65
N MET A 50 -16.46 14.26 14.15
CA MET A 50 -15.15 14.37 14.84
C MET A 50 -15.22 15.31 16.05
N PRO A 51 -14.46 15.01 17.12
CA PRO A 51 -14.20 15.94 18.20
C PRO A 51 -13.63 17.27 17.69
N ALA A 52 -13.98 18.39 18.36
CA ALA A 52 -13.40 19.69 18.01
C ALA A 52 -11.87 19.66 18.19
N GLY A 53 -11.15 20.26 17.24
CA GLY A 53 -9.69 20.28 17.27
C GLY A 53 -9.00 19.01 16.76
N THR A 54 -9.76 18.01 16.25
CA THR A 54 -9.18 16.85 15.59
C THR A 54 -8.33 17.28 14.41
N LYS A 55 -7.09 16.79 14.33
CA LYS A 55 -6.14 16.99 13.23
C LYS A 55 -5.34 15.72 12.97
N ALA A 56 -5.12 15.40 11.72
CA ALA A 56 -4.33 14.24 11.32
C ALA A 56 -2.91 14.62 10.93
N GLY A 57 -1.93 13.82 11.33
CA GLY A 57 -0.59 13.81 10.78
C GLY A 57 -0.44 12.64 9.81
N ALA A 58 0.25 12.85 8.69
CA ALA A 58 0.55 11.78 7.76
C ALA A 58 1.97 11.91 7.22
N VAL A 59 2.75 10.82 7.27
CA VAL A 59 4.13 10.79 6.81
C VAL A 59 4.34 9.64 5.82
N SER A 60 4.89 9.99 4.64
CA SER A 60 5.21 9.04 3.57
C SER A 60 6.71 8.99 3.29
N LYS A 61 7.14 8.16 2.32
CA LYS A 61 8.54 7.91 2.04
C LYS A 61 9.23 9.09 1.36
N THR A 62 8.61 9.63 0.30
CA THR A 62 9.17 10.74 -0.49
C THR A 62 8.08 11.41 -1.31
N LEU A 63 8.32 12.64 -1.80
CA LEU A 63 7.44 13.29 -2.78
C LEU A 63 7.99 13.24 -4.21
N THR A 64 9.16 12.67 -4.44
CA THR A 64 9.71 12.49 -5.79
C THR A 64 8.97 11.41 -6.56
N ASN A 65 8.49 10.36 -5.88
CA ASN A 65 7.61 9.35 -6.47
C ASN A 65 6.15 9.84 -6.45
N GLU A 66 5.50 9.82 -7.62
CA GLU A 66 4.12 10.30 -7.79
C GLU A 66 3.12 9.53 -6.92
N TYR A 67 3.34 8.23 -6.69
CA TYR A 67 2.47 7.41 -5.85
C TYR A 67 2.19 8.08 -4.49
N TRP A 68 3.23 8.57 -3.82
CA TRP A 68 3.08 9.22 -2.51
C TRP A 68 2.38 10.56 -2.60
N ARG A 69 2.59 11.33 -3.70
CA ARG A 69 1.84 12.58 -3.91
C ARG A 69 0.34 12.32 -4.06
N LEU A 70 -0.04 11.30 -4.85
CA LEU A 70 -1.43 10.91 -5.05
C LEU A 70 -2.07 10.37 -3.76
N LEU A 71 -1.33 9.60 -2.95
CA LEU A 71 -1.79 9.16 -1.64
C LEU A 71 -2.09 10.36 -0.73
N GLY A 72 -1.18 11.34 -0.70
CA GLY A 72 -1.36 12.58 0.04
C GLY A 72 -2.55 13.43 -0.46
N GLU A 73 -2.79 13.44 -1.77
CA GLU A 73 -4.00 14.06 -2.35
C GLU A 73 -5.27 13.42 -1.78
N GLY A 74 -5.32 12.09 -1.70
CA GLY A 74 -6.43 11.36 -1.09
C GLY A 74 -6.67 11.76 0.37
N TYR A 75 -5.61 11.88 1.17
CA TYR A 75 -5.72 12.41 2.54
C TYR A 75 -6.32 13.82 2.56
N GLN A 76 -5.83 14.71 1.71
CA GLN A 76 -6.31 16.08 1.64
C GLN A 76 -7.77 16.17 1.18
N ASN A 77 -8.18 15.36 0.20
CA ASN A 77 -9.53 15.33 -0.33
C ASN A 77 -10.53 14.89 0.76
N PHE A 78 -10.24 13.79 1.44
CA PHE A 78 -11.13 13.33 2.52
C PHE A 78 -11.13 14.29 3.71
N GLY A 79 -9.95 14.82 4.11
CA GLY A 79 -9.83 15.80 5.18
C GLY A 79 -10.68 17.05 4.93
N LYS A 80 -10.63 17.60 3.71
CA LYS A 80 -11.50 18.72 3.28
C LYS A 80 -12.97 18.35 3.35
N LYS A 81 -13.35 17.18 2.87
CA LYS A 81 -14.74 16.69 2.87
C LYS A 81 -15.34 16.64 4.27
N VAL A 82 -14.55 16.25 5.28
CA VAL A 82 -15.03 16.07 6.66
C VAL A 82 -14.62 17.20 7.62
N GLY A 83 -13.93 18.23 7.13
CA GLY A 83 -13.51 19.38 7.91
C GLY A 83 -12.37 19.10 8.90
N VAL A 84 -11.52 18.11 8.62
CA VAL A 84 -10.35 17.76 9.44
C VAL A 84 -9.06 18.17 8.73
N PRO A 85 -8.23 19.05 9.32
CA PRO A 85 -6.95 19.43 8.74
C PRO A 85 -5.97 18.26 8.78
N VAL A 86 -5.22 18.10 7.68
CA VAL A 86 -4.19 17.06 7.51
C VAL A 86 -2.84 17.71 7.29
N ALA A 87 -1.89 17.46 8.19
CA ALA A 87 -0.48 17.78 7.99
C ALA A 87 0.18 16.59 7.26
N TYR A 88 0.47 16.76 5.96
CA TYR A 88 1.11 15.73 5.16
C TYR A 88 2.55 16.11 4.82
N GLN A 89 3.50 15.25 5.16
CA GLN A 89 4.92 15.42 4.88
C GLN A 89 5.54 14.09 4.45
N ALA A 90 6.73 14.16 3.85
CA ALA A 90 7.50 13.00 3.47
C ALA A 90 9.00 13.27 3.68
N ALA A 91 9.78 12.20 3.82
CA ALA A 91 11.23 12.27 3.83
C ALA A 91 11.79 12.75 2.47
N GLN A 92 13.06 13.07 2.39
CA GLN A 92 13.66 13.66 1.19
C GLN A 92 13.78 12.67 0.03
N SER A 93 13.99 11.38 0.36
CA SER A 93 14.19 10.34 -0.64
C SER A 93 13.70 8.97 -0.13
N GLU A 94 13.55 8.00 -1.05
CA GLU A 94 13.43 6.60 -0.67
C GLU A 94 14.67 6.19 0.15
N GLY A 95 14.44 5.48 1.25
CA GLY A 95 15.49 5.03 2.17
C GLY A 95 15.92 6.06 3.22
N ASP A 96 15.43 7.31 3.21
CA ASP A 96 15.71 8.30 4.26
C ASP A 96 14.91 7.98 5.54
N GLN A 97 15.40 6.99 6.28
CA GLN A 97 14.73 6.46 7.47
C GLN A 97 14.74 7.47 8.63
N LEU A 98 15.85 8.20 8.82
CA LEU A 98 16.00 9.15 9.93
C LEU A 98 15.18 10.41 9.69
N GLY A 99 15.18 10.93 8.47
CA GLY A 99 14.33 12.08 8.10
C GLY A 99 12.85 11.75 8.30
N GLN A 100 12.41 10.55 7.91
CA GLN A 100 11.04 10.10 8.11
C GLN A 100 10.68 9.98 9.61
N LEU A 101 11.57 9.41 10.42
CA LEU A 101 11.38 9.29 11.87
C LEU A 101 11.21 10.67 12.52
N SER A 102 12.11 11.60 12.21
CA SER A 102 12.06 12.97 12.75
C SER A 102 10.76 13.72 12.40
N ILE A 103 10.23 13.51 11.19
CA ILE A 103 8.93 14.06 10.79
C ILE A 103 7.80 13.47 11.64
N ALA A 104 7.78 12.14 11.84
CA ALA A 104 6.76 11.48 12.66
C ALA A 104 6.78 11.97 14.11
N GLU A 105 7.95 12.05 14.75
CA GLU A 105 8.15 12.59 16.09
C GLU A 105 7.69 14.06 16.21
N THR A 106 7.97 14.86 15.18
CA THR A 106 7.50 16.25 15.11
C THR A 106 5.97 16.32 15.09
N MET A 107 5.29 15.48 14.31
CA MET A 107 3.82 15.46 14.25
C MET A 107 3.20 15.02 15.58
N ILE A 108 3.82 14.07 16.28
CA ILE A 108 3.41 13.64 17.62
C ILE A 108 3.53 14.82 18.60
N THR A 109 4.68 15.49 18.64
CA THR A 109 4.93 16.65 19.51
C THR A 109 3.96 17.80 19.22
N GLN A 110 3.59 18.01 17.95
CA GLN A 110 2.57 19.00 17.55
C GLN A 110 1.14 18.60 17.93
N GLY A 111 0.95 17.44 18.53
CA GLY A 111 -0.34 16.96 19.06
C GLY A 111 -1.31 16.53 17.95
N ALA A 112 -0.83 15.78 16.95
CA ALA A 112 -1.72 15.10 16.02
C ALA A 112 -2.71 14.20 16.79
N SER A 113 -3.97 14.15 16.36
CA SER A 113 -4.99 13.27 16.96
C SER A 113 -4.85 11.82 16.50
N VAL A 114 -4.22 11.64 15.35
CA VAL A 114 -3.88 10.34 14.74
C VAL A 114 -2.69 10.53 13.80
N LEU A 115 -1.86 9.51 13.69
CA LEU A 115 -0.72 9.49 12.77
C LEU A 115 -0.91 8.38 11.72
N LEU A 116 -0.88 8.74 10.44
CA LEU A 116 -0.84 7.81 9.32
C LEU A 116 0.61 7.68 8.85
N VAL A 117 1.11 6.45 8.70
CA VAL A 117 2.52 6.22 8.35
C VAL A 117 2.66 5.24 7.20
N SER A 118 3.46 5.62 6.19
CA SER A 118 3.94 4.73 5.13
C SER A 118 5.46 4.58 5.30
N PRO A 119 5.92 3.57 6.07
CA PRO A 119 7.32 3.55 6.54
C PRO A 119 8.31 3.20 5.43
N GLN A 120 9.56 3.64 5.57
CA GLN A 120 10.67 3.30 4.67
C GLN A 120 11.01 1.80 4.76
N THR A 121 10.99 1.26 5.98
CA THR A 121 11.22 -0.16 6.27
C THR A 121 10.16 -0.67 7.26
N ASN A 122 10.16 -1.97 7.52
CA ASN A 122 9.20 -2.57 8.47
C ASN A 122 9.45 -2.15 9.93
N SER A 123 10.53 -1.41 10.25
CA SER A 123 10.92 -1.10 11.64
C SER A 123 11.36 0.36 11.88
N ASN A 124 11.65 1.15 10.84
CA ASN A 124 12.25 2.49 11.06
C ASN A 124 11.37 3.46 11.86
N LEU A 125 10.07 3.25 11.94
CA LEU A 125 9.15 4.09 12.71
C LEU A 125 8.71 3.46 14.05
N GLU A 126 9.28 2.33 14.47
CA GLU A 126 8.97 1.73 15.78
C GLU A 126 9.19 2.69 16.97
N PRO A 127 10.26 3.52 16.99
CA PRO A 127 10.43 4.52 18.05
C PRO A 127 9.26 5.52 18.12
N ALA A 128 8.87 6.10 16.98
CA ALA A 128 7.75 7.04 16.91
C ALA A 128 6.41 6.37 17.31
N MET A 129 6.21 5.07 16.99
CA MET A 129 5.03 4.34 17.45
C MET A 129 5.00 4.20 18.98
N GLY A 130 6.16 3.99 19.61
CA GLY A 130 6.28 3.95 21.07
C GLY A 130 5.89 5.30 21.70
N GLU A 131 6.38 6.39 21.15
CA GLU A 131 6.05 7.75 21.60
C GLU A 131 4.57 8.08 21.39
N ALA A 132 4.01 7.78 20.21
CA ALA A 132 2.60 7.98 19.91
C ALA A 132 1.72 7.19 20.90
N LYS A 133 2.06 5.94 21.19
CA LYS A 133 1.36 5.10 22.18
C LYS A 133 1.39 5.74 23.57
N ALA A 134 2.55 6.25 24.01
CA ALA A 134 2.69 6.93 25.30
C ALA A 134 1.85 8.22 25.36
N ALA A 135 1.71 8.92 24.24
CA ALA A 135 0.87 10.11 24.09
C ALA A 135 -0.64 9.81 23.85
N GLY A 136 -1.03 8.54 23.75
CA GLY A 136 -2.41 8.13 23.44
C GLY A 136 -2.85 8.43 22.01
N ILE A 137 -1.90 8.62 21.08
CA ILE A 137 -2.14 8.91 19.67
C ILE A 137 -2.18 7.58 18.90
N PRO A 138 -3.31 7.21 18.27
CA PRO A 138 -3.36 6.03 17.42
C PRO A 138 -2.48 6.20 16.17
N VAL A 139 -1.82 5.11 15.76
CA VAL A 139 -1.00 5.05 14.54
C VAL A 139 -1.62 4.05 13.58
N LEU A 140 -1.88 4.50 12.36
CA LEU A 140 -2.36 3.67 11.25
C LEU A 140 -1.21 3.45 10.26
N ASN A 141 -0.83 2.21 10.02
CA ASN A 141 0.11 1.85 8.97
C ASN A 141 -0.62 1.86 7.61
N VAL A 142 -0.09 2.58 6.65
CA VAL A 142 -0.66 2.70 5.31
C VAL A 142 0.35 2.20 4.29
N ASN A 143 -0.04 1.17 3.59
CA ASN A 143 0.66 0.59 2.45
C ASN A 143 2.16 0.32 2.61
N ASP A 144 2.73 -0.35 1.67
CA ASP A 144 4.10 -0.70 1.32
C ASP A 144 4.84 -1.50 2.40
N ALA A 145 5.53 -0.87 3.34
CA ALA A 145 6.12 -1.58 4.47
C ALA A 145 5.07 -1.82 5.57
N VAL A 146 5.20 -2.95 6.26
CA VAL A 146 4.30 -3.34 7.35
C VAL A 146 5.08 -3.38 8.64
N ILE A 147 4.70 -2.52 9.58
CA ILE A 147 5.27 -2.54 10.94
C ILE A 147 4.59 -3.70 11.70
N PRO A 148 5.33 -4.72 12.15
CA PRO A 148 4.72 -5.90 12.80
C PRO A 148 3.88 -5.57 14.03
N MET A 149 4.24 -4.51 14.76
CA MET A 149 3.54 -4.05 15.96
C MET A 149 2.33 -3.13 15.65
N ALA A 150 2.06 -2.80 14.39
CA ALA A 150 0.92 -1.97 14.04
C ALA A 150 -0.41 -2.64 14.44
N THR A 151 -1.30 -1.86 15.03
CA THR A 151 -2.64 -2.32 15.40
C THR A 151 -3.57 -2.37 14.21
N HIS A 152 -3.41 -1.43 13.27
CA HIS A 152 -4.25 -1.31 12.08
C HIS A 152 -3.40 -1.02 10.84
N TYR A 153 -3.91 -1.50 9.71
CA TYR A 153 -3.30 -1.31 8.38
C TYR A 153 -4.37 -1.00 7.34
N VAL A 154 -4.06 -0.09 6.43
CA VAL A 154 -4.85 0.18 5.23
C VAL A 154 -3.97 0.05 4.02
N GLY A 155 -4.37 -0.76 3.06
CA GLY A 155 -3.63 -0.94 1.81
C GLY A 155 -4.11 -2.16 1.04
N ASN A 156 -3.58 -2.31 -0.16
CA ASN A 156 -3.89 -3.45 -1.02
C ASN A 156 -3.13 -4.72 -0.59
N VAL A 157 -3.54 -5.88 -1.14
CA VAL A 157 -2.85 -7.15 -0.92
C VAL A 157 -1.58 -7.18 -1.76
N GLN A 158 -0.42 -7.02 -1.12
CA GLN A 158 0.85 -6.82 -1.82
C GLN A 158 1.25 -8.00 -2.71
N ARG A 159 1.02 -9.21 -2.23
CA ARG A 159 1.30 -10.45 -3.00
C ARG A 159 0.48 -10.53 -4.28
N ASP A 160 -0.79 -10.09 -4.25
CA ASP A 160 -1.70 -10.20 -5.39
C ASP A 160 -1.27 -9.31 -6.57
N ASN A 161 -0.48 -8.25 -6.35
CA ASN A 161 0.09 -7.45 -7.43
C ASN A 161 0.94 -8.33 -8.36
N GLY A 162 1.89 -9.09 -7.82
CA GLY A 162 2.71 -10.02 -8.60
C GLY A 162 1.91 -11.17 -9.20
N VAL A 163 0.94 -11.70 -8.45
CA VAL A 163 0.05 -12.77 -8.92
C VAL A 163 -0.73 -12.35 -10.17
N ARG A 164 -1.29 -11.12 -10.20
CA ARG A 164 -2.05 -10.61 -11.35
C ARG A 164 -1.17 -10.51 -12.60
N VAL A 165 0.04 -10.00 -12.48
CA VAL A 165 0.97 -9.92 -13.61
C VAL A 165 1.39 -11.31 -14.08
N ALA A 166 1.72 -12.23 -13.17
CA ALA A 166 2.06 -13.60 -13.54
C ALA A 166 0.90 -14.32 -14.26
N LYS A 167 -0.34 -14.17 -13.79
CA LYS A 167 -1.54 -14.69 -14.46
C LYS A 167 -1.70 -14.13 -15.87
N TRP A 168 -1.40 -12.85 -16.06
CA TRP A 168 -1.40 -12.26 -17.40
C TRP A 168 -0.40 -12.96 -18.32
N PHE A 169 0.85 -13.20 -17.87
CA PHE A 169 1.84 -13.92 -18.66
C PHE A 169 1.36 -15.32 -19.02
N LEU A 170 0.82 -16.07 -18.06
CA LEU A 170 0.29 -17.43 -18.27
C LEU A 170 -0.82 -17.46 -19.33
N ALA A 171 -1.70 -16.45 -19.34
CA ALA A 171 -2.80 -16.34 -20.29
C ALA A 171 -2.37 -15.84 -21.68
N ASN A 172 -1.44 -14.88 -21.76
CA ASN A 172 -1.13 -14.17 -22.97
C ASN A 172 0.20 -14.59 -23.62
N ARG A 173 0.97 -15.45 -22.98
CA ARG A 173 2.23 -16.04 -23.48
C ARG A 173 2.22 -17.56 -23.32
N PRO A 174 1.28 -18.28 -24.00
CA PRO A 174 1.07 -19.72 -23.79
C PRO A 174 2.29 -20.59 -24.14
N GLN A 175 3.20 -20.05 -24.95
CA GLN A 175 4.46 -20.73 -25.30
C GLN A 175 5.51 -20.64 -24.17
N GLY A 176 5.29 -19.76 -23.18
CA GLY A 176 6.25 -19.50 -22.13
C GLY A 176 7.43 -18.65 -22.61
N GLY A 177 8.51 -18.69 -21.87
CA GLY A 177 9.76 -17.97 -22.17
C GLY A 177 10.46 -17.45 -20.93
N LYS A 178 11.57 -16.72 -21.15
CA LYS A 178 12.38 -16.14 -20.09
C LYS A 178 11.77 -14.82 -19.63
N VAL A 179 11.65 -14.64 -18.32
CA VAL A 179 11.16 -13.41 -17.68
C VAL A 179 12.15 -12.95 -16.61
N ALA A 180 12.11 -11.66 -16.30
CA ALA A 180 12.94 -11.07 -15.24
C ALA A 180 12.10 -10.24 -14.28
N VAL A 181 12.57 -10.09 -13.04
CA VAL A 181 11.96 -9.25 -12.01
C VAL A 181 12.94 -8.14 -11.62
N ILE A 182 12.43 -6.90 -11.57
CA ILE A 182 13.12 -5.77 -10.95
C ILE A 182 12.45 -5.52 -9.60
N GLU A 183 13.19 -5.82 -8.54
CA GLU A 183 12.66 -5.83 -7.18
C GLU A 183 12.74 -4.44 -6.53
N GLY A 184 11.83 -4.15 -5.62
CA GLY A 184 11.94 -3.01 -4.74
C GLY A 184 13.10 -3.15 -3.75
N GLN A 185 13.14 -2.27 -2.76
CA GLN A 185 14.18 -2.27 -1.74
C GLN A 185 14.10 -3.55 -0.89
N ALA A 186 15.24 -4.21 -0.72
CA ALA A 186 15.35 -5.42 0.10
C ALA A 186 14.88 -5.18 1.55
N GLY A 187 14.16 -6.14 2.11
CA GLY A 187 13.62 -6.07 3.48
C GLY A 187 12.31 -5.26 3.62
N VAL A 188 11.84 -4.61 2.56
CA VAL A 188 10.51 -3.97 2.55
C VAL A 188 9.45 -5.02 2.25
N TYR A 189 8.40 -5.09 3.08
CA TYR A 189 7.34 -6.10 2.96
C TYR A 189 6.75 -6.20 1.54
N ALA A 190 6.37 -5.06 0.96
CA ALA A 190 5.78 -5.03 -0.39
C ALA A 190 6.73 -5.59 -1.46
N ALA A 191 8.03 -5.25 -1.41
CA ALA A 191 9.00 -5.75 -2.37
C ALA A 191 9.06 -7.28 -2.36
N GLY A 192 9.16 -7.89 -1.17
CA GLY A 192 9.15 -9.34 -1.02
C GLY A 192 7.84 -9.97 -1.51
N GLN A 193 6.69 -9.46 -1.05
CA GLN A 193 5.39 -10.03 -1.40
C GLN A 193 5.06 -9.93 -2.90
N ARG A 194 5.34 -8.78 -3.52
CA ARG A 194 5.14 -8.58 -4.97
C ARG A 194 6.01 -9.54 -5.78
N THR A 195 7.30 -9.63 -5.44
CA THR A 195 8.26 -10.56 -6.08
C THR A 195 7.85 -12.01 -5.91
N ASP A 196 7.52 -12.43 -4.68
CA ASP A 196 7.12 -13.81 -4.38
C ASP A 196 5.80 -14.18 -5.04
N GLY A 197 4.85 -13.25 -5.08
CA GLY A 197 3.59 -13.40 -5.78
C GLY A 197 3.78 -13.71 -7.26
N PHE A 198 4.63 -12.94 -7.93
CA PHE A 198 4.97 -13.17 -9.33
C PHE A 198 5.71 -14.49 -9.54
N LYS A 199 6.84 -14.68 -8.83
CA LYS A 199 7.70 -15.87 -9.02
C LYS A 199 6.97 -17.17 -8.73
N SER A 200 6.25 -17.26 -7.62
CA SER A 200 5.53 -18.49 -7.26
C SER A 200 4.39 -18.80 -8.24
N THR A 201 3.69 -17.77 -8.74
CA THR A 201 2.57 -17.98 -9.67
C THR A 201 3.08 -18.36 -11.06
N ILE A 202 4.12 -17.70 -11.57
CA ILE A 202 4.65 -17.98 -12.90
C ILE A 202 5.25 -19.39 -12.96
N THR A 203 5.96 -19.84 -11.91
CA THR A 203 6.56 -21.18 -11.84
C THR A 203 5.51 -22.27 -11.60
N ALA A 204 4.42 -21.98 -10.89
CA ALA A 204 3.30 -22.93 -10.75
C ALA A 204 2.61 -23.23 -12.09
N GLY A 205 2.78 -22.40 -13.11
CA GLY A 205 2.34 -22.63 -14.48
C GLY A 205 3.13 -23.70 -15.25
N GLY A 206 4.13 -24.33 -14.60
CA GLY A 206 5.00 -25.38 -15.17
C GLY A 206 6.29 -24.82 -15.77
N ASP A 207 7.11 -25.71 -16.36
CA ASP A 207 8.46 -25.41 -16.85
C ASP A 207 8.52 -24.50 -18.09
N LYS A 208 7.39 -24.02 -18.57
CA LYS A 208 7.32 -23.13 -19.73
C LYS A 208 7.95 -21.76 -19.49
N PHE A 209 7.93 -21.30 -18.24
CA PHE A 209 8.51 -20.01 -17.88
C PHE A 209 9.75 -20.16 -17.02
N GLN A 210 10.76 -19.37 -17.31
CA GLN A 210 12.00 -19.33 -16.54
C GLN A 210 12.24 -17.89 -16.04
N VAL A 211 12.32 -17.71 -14.73
CA VAL A 211 12.79 -16.46 -14.13
C VAL A 211 14.31 -16.45 -14.18
N VAL A 212 14.88 -15.73 -15.15
CA VAL A 212 16.33 -15.73 -15.41
C VAL A 212 17.09 -14.68 -14.60
N ALA A 213 16.39 -13.66 -14.12
CA ALA A 213 16.95 -12.63 -13.24
C ALA A 213 15.89 -12.13 -12.27
N SER A 214 16.33 -11.81 -11.06
CA SER A 214 15.52 -11.16 -10.02
C SER A 214 16.50 -10.28 -9.24
N VAL A 215 16.50 -8.97 -9.55
CA VAL A 215 17.54 -8.04 -9.11
C VAL A 215 16.94 -6.78 -8.48
N PRO A 216 17.60 -6.17 -7.47
CA PRO A 216 17.09 -4.97 -6.84
C PRO A 216 17.16 -3.77 -7.79
N GLY A 217 16.05 -3.07 -7.94
CA GLY A 217 15.93 -1.75 -8.56
C GLY A 217 15.74 -0.65 -7.52
N ASN A 218 15.53 -1.02 -6.23
CA ASN A 218 15.48 -0.12 -5.07
C ASN A 218 14.52 1.07 -5.24
N TRP A 219 13.42 0.90 -5.98
CA TRP A 219 12.45 1.94 -6.33
C TRP A 219 13.00 3.04 -7.24
N ASP A 220 14.23 2.87 -7.77
CA ASP A 220 14.96 3.83 -8.58
C ASP A 220 14.83 3.55 -10.09
N ARG A 221 14.51 4.60 -10.86
CA ARG A 221 14.32 4.52 -12.31
C ARG A 221 15.62 4.23 -13.06
N GLN A 222 16.72 4.93 -12.69
CA GLN A 222 17.99 4.80 -13.39
C GLN A 222 18.64 3.44 -13.13
N LEU A 223 18.66 3.01 -11.87
CA LEU A 223 19.19 1.68 -11.51
C LEU A 223 18.43 0.57 -12.23
N SER A 224 17.11 0.73 -12.39
CA SER A 224 16.26 -0.23 -13.11
C SER A 224 16.52 -0.23 -14.61
N TYR A 225 16.79 0.93 -15.21
CA TYR A 225 17.25 1.04 -16.60
C TYR A 225 18.57 0.30 -16.82
N ASP A 226 19.57 0.53 -15.97
CA ASP A 226 20.90 -0.08 -16.08
C ASP A 226 20.83 -1.61 -15.90
N SER A 227 20.04 -2.05 -14.91
CA SER A 227 19.78 -3.48 -14.66
C SER A 227 19.09 -4.14 -15.86
N ALA A 228 18.04 -3.52 -16.40
CA ALA A 228 17.33 -4.03 -17.56
C ALA A 228 18.23 -4.11 -18.81
N THR A 229 19.06 -3.10 -19.05
CA THR A 229 20.02 -3.09 -20.14
C THR A 229 20.96 -4.29 -20.06
N THR A 230 21.49 -4.56 -18.86
CA THR A 230 22.38 -5.71 -18.61
C THR A 230 21.64 -7.04 -18.84
N ILE A 231 20.41 -7.17 -18.34
CA ILE A 231 19.60 -8.39 -18.47
C ILE A 231 19.27 -8.66 -19.94
N LEU A 232 18.90 -7.63 -20.72
CA LEU A 232 18.60 -7.77 -22.14
C LEU A 232 19.83 -8.21 -22.97
N GLN A 233 21.03 -7.76 -22.61
CA GLN A 233 22.28 -8.21 -23.24
C GLN A 233 22.59 -9.68 -22.92
N GLN A 234 22.34 -10.11 -21.70
CA GLN A 234 22.59 -11.49 -21.25
C GLN A 234 21.52 -12.48 -21.75
N HIS A 235 20.31 -12.01 -21.95
CA HIS A 235 19.14 -12.81 -22.34
C HIS A 235 18.42 -12.17 -23.53
N PRO A 236 18.97 -12.26 -24.76
CA PRO A 236 18.36 -11.65 -25.96
C PRO A 236 17.02 -12.29 -26.34
N ASP A 237 16.66 -13.42 -25.77
CA ASP A 237 15.40 -14.14 -25.89
C ASP A 237 14.41 -13.86 -24.75
N LEU A 238 14.67 -12.82 -23.91
CA LEU A 238 13.77 -12.42 -22.84
C LEU A 238 12.45 -11.95 -23.41
N ILE A 239 11.32 -12.39 -22.84
CA ILE A 239 9.98 -12.02 -23.28
C ILE A 239 9.33 -10.95 -22.41
N GLY A 240 9.85 -10.66 -21.21
CA GLY A 240 9.26 -9.61 -20.39
C GLY A 240 9.84 -9.42 -19.01
N PHE A 241 9.45 -8.28 -18.43
CA PHE A 241 9.81 -7.85 -17.09
C PHE A 241 8.55 -7.65 -16.23
N TYR A 242 8.67 -8.00 -14.95
CA TYR A 242 7.83 -7.47 -13.89
C TYR A 242 8.67 -6.58 -12.96
N CYS A 243 8.22 -5.35 -12.75
CA CYS A 243 8.84 -4.39 -11.85
C CYS A 243 7.94 -4.16 -10.64
N ASN A 244 8.51 -4.15 -9.44
CA ASN A 244 7.72 -4.01 -8.23
C ASN A 244 7.04 -2.62 -8.11
N ASN A 245 7.46 -1.60 -8.87
CA ASN A 245 6.70 -0.35 -9.03
C ASN A 245 6.83 0.25 -10.43
N ASP A 246 6.00 1.27 -10.70
CA ASP A 246 5.94 1.94 -11.99
C ASP A 246 7.17 2.81 -12.28
N THR A 247 7.75 3.44 -11.26
CA THR A 247 8.98 4.24 -11.41
C THR A 247 10.12 3.39 -11.99
N MET A 248 10.29 2.17 -11.48
CA MET A 248 11.25 1.20 -12.01
C MET A 248 10.82 0.70 -13.40
N ALA A 249 9.53 0.39 -13.59
CA ALA A 249 9.02 -0.08 -14.87
C ALA A 249 9.27 0.91 -16.00
N LEU A 250 9.12 2.21 -15.76
CA LEU A 250 9.42 3.26 -16.73
C LEU A 250 10.91 3.29 -17.12
N GLY A 251 11.82 3.02 -16.18
CA GLY A 251 13.25 2.85 -16.49
C GLY A 251 13.49 1.62 -17.40
N VAL A 252 12.83 0.50 -17.08
CA VAL A 252 12.89 -0.72 -17.91
C VAL A 252 12.32 -0.51 -19.31
N VAL A 253 11.20 0.20 -19.42
CA VAL A 253 10.60 0.56 -20.73
C VAL A 253 11.60 1.33 -21.59
N GLU A 254 12.33 2.27 -21.00
CA GLU A 254 13.36 3.03 -21.70
C GLU A 254 14.51 2.14 -22.19
N ALA A 255 14.96 1.18 -21.38
CA ALA A 255 15.96 0.20 -21.78
C ALA A 255 15.46 -0.69 -22.92
N VAL A 256 14.24 -1.20 -22.85
CA VAL A 256 13.60 -2.00 -23.90
C VAL A 256 13.45 -1.19 -25.20
N LYS A 257 13.09 0.09 -25.10
CA LYS A 257 12.97 1.02 -26.24
C LYS A 257 14.32 1.25 -26.91
N ASN A 258 15.36 1.53 -26.14
CA ASN A 258 16.72 1.75 -26.64
C ASN A 258 17.33 0.50 -27.28
N ALA A 259 16.93 -0.69 -26.81
CA ALA A 259 17.31 -1.96 -27.44
C ALA A 259 16.50 -2.30 -28.71
N GLY A 260 15.51 -1.51 -29.11
CA GLY A 260 14.64 -1.79 -30.25
C GLY A 260 13.69 -2.97 -30.05
N LEU A 261 13.31 -3.26 -28.81
CA LEU A 261 12.52 -4.43 -28.41
C LEU A 261 11.08 -4.10 -28.00
N LEU A 262 10.62 -2.85 -28.20
CA LEU A 262 9.20 -2.49 -27.98
C LEU A 262 8.27 -3.41 -28.77
N GLY A 263 7.20 -3.87 -28.11
CA GLY A 263 6.25 -4.82 -28.68
C GLY A 263 6.71 -6.29 -28.65
N LYS A 264 8.01 -6.56 -28.44
CA LYS A 264 8.56 -7.92 -28.30
C LYS A 264 8.72 -8.29 -26.83
N VAL A 265 9.31 -7.40 -26.04
CA VAL A 265 9.48 -7.56 -24.60
C VAL A 265 8.40 -6.76 -23.89
N VAL A 266 7.60 -7.43 -23.07
CA VAL A 266 6.52 -6.79 -22.31
C VAL A 266 7.05 -6.29 -20.97
N VAL A 267 6.50 -5.15 -20.49
CA VAL A 267 6.90 -4.55 -19.21
C VAL A 267 5.66 -4.24 -18.39
N PHE A 268 5.67 -4.73 -17.14
CA PHE A 268 4.63 -4.45 -16.16
C PHE A 268 5.22 -3.77 -14.92
N GLY A 269 4.46 -2.80 -14.40
CA GLY A 269 4.72 -2.15 -13.13
C GLY A 269 3.66 -2.44 -12.08
N THR A 270 3.69 -1.66 -11.01
CA THR A 270 2.70 -1.59 -9.93
C THR A 270 2.68 -0.15 -9.44
N ASP A 271 1.56 0.38 -9.09
CA ASP A 271 1.20 1.65 -8.43
C ASP A 271 0.03 2.36 -9.12
N GLY A 272 0.03 2.49 -10.45
CA GLY A 272 -0.98 3.22 -11.22
C GLY A 272 -0.68 4.72 -11.33
N ILE A 273 0.61 5.11 -11.45
CA ILE A 273 0.99 6.51 -11.63
C ILE A 273 0.65 7.03 -13.04
N SER A 274 0.55 8.35 -13.18
CA SER A 274 0.11 9.00 -14.43
C SER A 274 1.03 8.69 -15.62
N ASP A 275 2.34 8.67 -15.40
CA ASP A 275 3.32 8.33 -16.44
C ASP A 275 3.20 6.87 -16.91
N ALA A 276 2.85 5.93 -16.02
CA ALA A 276 2.60 4.55 -16.40
C ALA A 276 1.35 4.45 -17.30
N TYR A 277 0.28 5.16 -16.97
CA TYR A 277 -0.91 5.24 -17.81
C TYR A 277 -0.62 5.87 -19.18
N ALA A 278 0.19 6.93 -19.23
CA ALA A 278 0.63 7.53 -20.49
C ALA A 278 1.44 6.55 -21.34
N SER A 279 2.36 5.82 -20.73
CA SER A 279 3.19 4.79 -21.36
C SER A 279 2.35 3.62 -21.90
N ILE A 280 1.32 3.18 -21.16
CA ILE A 280 0.38 2.14 -21.61
C ILE A 280 -0.41 2.63 -22.82
N ARG A 281 -0.94 3.86 -22.80
CA ARG A 281 -1.65 4.45 -23.94
C ARG A 281 -0.77 4.55 -25.19
N ALA A 282 0.50 4.90 -25.00
CA ALA A 282 1.49 4.97 -26.08
C ALA A 282 1.90 3.58 -26.60
N GLY A 283 1.54 2.49 -25.90
CA GLY A 283 1.94 1.13 -26.25
C GLY A 283 3.40 0.81 -25.93
N GLU A 284 4.02 1.61 -25.05
CA GLU A 284 5.40 1.40 -24.59
C GLU A 284 5.44 0.44 -23.39
N SER A 285 4.63 0.70 -22.33
CA SER A 285 4.38 -0.27 -21.26
C SER A 285 3.22 -1.20 -21.65
N THR A 286 3.28 -2.44 -21.19
CA THR A 286 2.19 -3.41 -21.37
C THR A 286 1.07 -3.19 -20.35
N GLY A 287 1.43 -2.87 -19.09
CA GLY A 287 0.45 -2.62 -18.05
C GLY A 287 1.07 -2.26 -16.72
N THR A 288 0.19 -1.98 -15.77
CA THR A 288 0.51 -1.80 -14.35
C THR A 288 -0.58 -2.40 -13.48
N VAL A 289 -0.26 -2.78 -12.26
CA VAL A 289 -1.29 -3.04 -11.24
C VAL A 289 -1.52 -1.74 -10.49
N ASP A 290 -2.63 -1.06 -10.79
CA ASP A 290 -3.02 0.15 -10.07
C ASP A 290 -3.58 -0.22 -8.69
N SER A 291 -3.03 0.38 -7.65
CA SER A 291 -3.49 0.30 -6.27
C SER A 291 -4.32 1.53 -5.85
N PHE A 292 -4.70 2.36 -6.80
CA PHE A 292 -5.57 3.54 -6.66
C PHE A 292 -5.17 4.44 -5.49
N PRO A 293 -3.98 5.07 -5.55
CA PRO A 293 -3.40 5.77 -4.41
C PRO A 293 -4.26 6.91 -3.83
N VAL A 294 -4.98 7.66 -4.66
CA VAL A 294 -5.91 8.69 -4.17
C VAL A 294 -7.03 8.07 -3.33
N LEU A 295 -7.67 7.03 -3.84
CA LEU A 295 -8.71 6.31 -3.08
C LEU A 295 -8.14 5.64 -1.82
N THR A 296 -6.96 5.06 -1.92
CA THR A 296 -6.26 4.48 -0.75
C THR A 296 -6.03 5.54 0.33
N GLY A 297 -5.61 6.75 -0.04
CA GLY A 297 -5.47 7.87 0.88
C GLY A 297 -6.78 8.29 1.54
N GLU A 298 -7.87 8.39 0.76
CA GLU A 298 -9.19 8.70 1.30
C GLU A 298 -9.65 7.65 2.32
N VAL A 299 -9.55 6.36 1.97
CA VAL A 299 -9.93 5.24 2.84
C VAL A 299 -9.06 5.18 4.10
N ALA A 300 -7.77 5.43 3.96
CA ALA A 300 -6.85 5.42 5.10
C ALA A 300 -7.16 6.56 6.08
N LEU A 301 -7.44 7.77 5.60
CA LEU A 301 -7.82 8.85 6.50
C LEU A 301 -9.19 8.60 7.12
N GLU A 302 -10.18 8.09 6.37
CA GLU A 302 -11.48 7.70 6.93
C GLU A 302 -11.29 6.68 8.06
N THR A 303 -10.53 5.63 7.82
CA THR A 303 -10.24 4.58 8.81
C THR A 303 -9.56 5.17 10.05
N ALA A 304 -8.52 6.00 9.87
CA ALA A 304 -7.81 6.66 10.96
C ALA A 304 -8.74 7.53 11.83
N LEU A 305 -9.63 8.28 11.21
CA LEU A 305 -10.57 9.15 11.93
C LEU A 305 -11.68 8.36 12.64
N ARG A 306 -12.13 7.23 12.07
CA ARG A 306 -13.04 6.30 12.78
C ARG A 306 -12.38 5.69 14.01
N ILE A 307 -11.08 5.40 13.99
CA ILE A 307 -10.30 4.99 15.18
C ILE A 307 -10.28 6.11 16.23
N VAL A 308 -10.10 7.38 15.82
CA VAL A 308 -10.19 8.54 16.74
C VAL A 308 -11.58 8.62 17.38
N ALA A 309 -12.64 8.31 16.63
CA ALA A 309 -14.02 8.24 17.12
C ALA A 309 -14.31 7.02 18.01
N LYS A 310 -13.29 6.15 18.25
CA LYS A 310 -13.39 4.92 19.07
C LYS A 310 -14.30 3.85 18.47
N GLU A 311 -14.45 3.82 17.17
CA GLU A 311 -15.08 2.69 16.48
C GLU A 311 -14.13 1.47 16.53
N ASP A 312 -14.69 0.29 16.74
CA ASP A 312 -13.94 -0.97 16.79
C ASP A 312 -13.76 -1.53 15.35
N LEU A 313 -12.69 -1.08 14.71
CA LEU A 313 -12.37 -1.42 13.33
C LEU A 313 -11.54 -2.70 13.26
N PRO A 314 -11.67 -3.50 12.19
CA PRO A 314 -10.78 -4.61 11.94
C PRO A 314 -9.34 -4.15 11.74
N ARG A 315 -8.40 -5.05 12.00
CA ARG A 315 -6.97 -4.76 11.89
C ARG A 315 -6.56 -4.34 10.47
N VAL A 316 -7.22 -4.87 9.45
CA VAL A 316 -6.92 -4.56 8.04
C VAL A 316 -8.17 -4.06 7.32
N VAL A 317 -8.05 -2.89 6.70
CA VAL A 317 -8.98 -2.43 5.67
C VAL A 317 -8.27 -2.55 4.31
N ALA A 318 -8.73 -3.51 3.52
CA ALA A 318 -8.14 -3.80 2.21
C ALA A 318 -8.63 -2.78 1.17
N THR A 319 -7.70 -2.12 0.49
CA THR A 319 -8.00 -1.22 -0.63
C THR A 319 -7.98 -1.95 -1.96
N PRO A 320 -8.66 -1.43 -3.00
CA PRO A 320 -8.76 -2.11 -4.28
C PRO A 320 -7.43 -2.12 -5.03
N GLN A 321 -7.33 -3.04 -6.00
CA GLN A 321 -6.27 -3.09 -6.98
C GLN A 321 -6.76 -3.71 -8.28
N ALA A 322 -6.28 -3.24 -9.42
CA ALA A 322 -6.64 -3.78 -10.73
C ALA A 322 -5.45 -3.84 -11.68
N LEU A 323 -5.37 -4.88 -12.49
CA LEU A 323 -4.41 -4.93 -13.59
C LEU A 323 -4.92 -4.06 -14.73
N ILE A 324 -4.16 -3.02 -15.03
CA ILE A 324 -4.45 -2.07 -16.11
C ILE A 324 -3.57 -2.41 -17.31
N THR A 325 -4.22 -2.54 -18.45
CA THR A 325 -3.58 -2.72 -19.76
C THR A 325 -4.21 -1.77 -20.78
N LYS A 326 -3.78 -1.82 -22.01
CA LYS A 326 -4.38 -1.03 -23.08
C LYS A 326 -5.89 -1.28 -23.27
N ASP A 327 -6.34 -2.50 -22.91
CA ASP A 327 -7.74 -2.90 -23.14
C ASP A 327 -8.72 -2.23 -22.17
N ASN A 328 -8.24 -1.84 -20.96
CA ASN A 328 -9.10 -1.27 -19.91
C ASN A 328 -8.62 0.06 -19.33
N VAL A 329 -7.54 0.64 -19.88
CA VAL A 329 -6.96 1.89 -19.39
C VAL A 329 -7.97 3.04 -19.31
N GLU A 330 -8.89 3.14 -20.28
CA GLU A 330 -9.92 4.18 -20.31
C GLU A 330 -11.05 3.95 -19.31
N ARG A 331 -11.29 2.71 -18.87
CA ARG A 331 -12.29 2.39 -17.85
C ARG A 331 -11.93 2.99 -16.48
N TYR A 332 -10.65 3.01 -16.16
CA TYR A 332 -10.18 3.45 -14.83
C TYR A 332 -9.66 4.88 -14.79
N LYS A 333 -9.14 5.38 -15.90
CA LYS A 333 -8.55 6.73 -15.98
C LYS A 333 -8.91 7.47 -17.27
N GLY A 334 -10.09 7.19 -17.83
CA GLY A 334 -10.67 7.93 -18.94
C GLY A 334 -11.18 9.30 -18.50
N GLN A 335 -11.40 10.21 -19.47
CA GLN A 335 -11.94 11.53 -19.20
C GLN A 335 -13.34 11.43 -18.54
N GLY A 336 -13.51 12.05 -17.37
CA GLY A 336 -14.78 12.06 -16.65
C GLY A 336 -15.13 10.75 -15.92
N VAL A 337 -14.21 9.80 -15.82
CA VAL A 337 -14.43 8.55 -15.10
C VAL A 337 -14.42 8.81 -13.59
N ASP A 338 -15.51 8.43 -12.92
CA ASP A 338 -15.53 8.26 -11.47
C ASP A 338 -14.98 6.87 -11.11
N VAL A 339 -13.67 6.83 -10.81
CA VAL A 339 -12.99 5.57 -10.50
C VAL A 339 -13.55 4.88 -9.26
N ARG A 340 -14.04 5.64 -8.28
CA ARG A 340 -14.67 5.07 -7.08
C ARG A 340 -15.94 4.29 -7.46
N ALA A 341 -16.81 4.88 -8.27
CA ALA A 341 -18.02 4.22 -8.74
C ALA A 341 -17.72 2.97 -9.57
N VAL A 342 -16.69 3.01 -10.43
CA VAL A 342 -16.22 1.83 -11.18
C VAL A 342 -15.79 0.71 -10.23
N LEU A 343 -14.96 1.00 -9.25
CA LEU A 343 -14.44 0.02 -8.30
C LEU A 343 -15.52 -0.54 -7.36
N GLU A 344 -16.50 0.28 -6.96
CA GLU A 344 -17.66 -0.20 -6.20
C GLU A 344 -18.52 -1.17 -7.03
N GLN A 345 -18.62 -0.95 -8.33
CA GLN A 345 -19.30 -1.87 -9.23
C GLN A 345 -18.52 -3.18 -9.40
N ASP A 346 -17.19 -3.10 -9.55
CA ASP A 346 -16.30 -4.28 -9.66
C ASP A 346 -16.36 -5.12 -8.37
N ALA A 347 -16.31 -4.50 -7.20
CA ALA A 347 -16.44 -5.18 -5.92
C ALA A 347 -17.78 -5.93 -5.78
N LYS A 348 -18.88 -5.36 -6.29
CA LYS A 348 -20.22 -6.00 -6.28
C LYS A 348 -20.33 -7.17 -7.28
N SER A 349 -19.59 -7.11 -8.39
CA SER A 349 -19.61 -8.14 -9.43
C SER A 349 -18.62 -9.29 -9.18
N GLY A 350 -17.75 -9.17 -8.16
CA GLY A 350 -16.70 -10.14 -7.85
C GLY A 350 -15.55 -10.16 -8.86
N GLN A 351 -15.34 -9.05 -9.56
CA GLN A 351 -14.24 -8.86 -10.53
C GLN A 351 -12.96 -8.35 -9.89
#